data_79e9bbf411d775f79d23ece5842893ed
#
_entry.id   79e9bbf411d775f79d23ece5842893ed
#
_cell.length_a   1.000
_cell.length_b   1.000
_cell.length_c   1.000
_cell.angle_alpha   90.00
_cell.angle_beta   90.00
_cell.angle_gamma   90.00
#
_symmetry.space_group_name_H-M   'P 1'
#
loop_
_entity.id
_entity.type
_entity.pdbx_description
1 polymer ?
#
loop_
_entity_poly.entity_id
_entity_poly.type
_entity_poly.pdbx_seq_one_letter_code
_entity_poly.pdbx_strand_id
1 'polypeptide(L)'
;CRMHPFPYTKFDAFLQRHFSHKVQKLSIHAGFTCPNRDGTLGRGGCTYCNNQTFNPDYCATGETVAQQLERGKTFFRRAQAKRALGRGKPLSAADQGMKYLAYFQAYTNTYGELEHLKRLYEEALAVDDVVGLVVGTRPDCMSDALLAYLADLHRQAFVLVEYGVESTYDTTLLRIN
;
A
#
# COMPACT_ATOMS: atom_id res chain seq x y z
N CYS A 1 -12.61 1.37 -30.06
CA CYS A 1 -12.34 0.65 -28.81
C CYS A 1 -11.35 -0.47 -29.07
N ARG A 2 -10.11 -0.32 -28.62
CA ARG A 2 -9.18 -1.47 -28.58
C ARG A 2 -9.70 -2.39 -27.47
N MET A 3 -10.17 -3.57 -27.82
CA MET A 3 -10.50 -4.63 -26.86
C MET A 3 -9.21 -4.94 -26.05
N HIS A 4 -9.30 -4.84 -24.75
CA HIS A 4 -8.20 -5.24 -23.86
C HIS A 4 -7.97 -6.75 -24.07
N PRO A 5 -6.74 -7.22 -24.27
CA PRO A 5 -6.46 -8.65 -24.54
C PRO A 5 -6.73 -9.54 -23.31
N PHE A 6 -7.12 -8.96 -22.17
CA PHE A 6 -7.45 -9.65 -20.93
C PHE A 6 -8.88 -9.34 -20.51
N PRO A 7 -9.62 -10.31 -19.93
CA PRO A 7 -10.98 -10.13 -19.43
C PRO A 7 -11.06 -9.24 -18.17
N TYR A 8 -9.94 -8.70 -17.70
CA TYR A 8 -9.84 -7.84 -16.53
C TYR A 8 -8.87 -6.68 -16.80
N THR A 9 -9.02 -5.59 -16.04
CA THR A 9 -8.06 -4.47 -16.06
C THR A 9 -6.89 -4.79 -15.15
N LYS A 10 -5.68 -4.85 -15.71
CA LYS A 10 -4.46 -4.97 -14.91
C LYS A 10 -4.23 -3.70 -14.09
N PHE A 11 -3.69 -3.82 -12.90
CA PHE A 11 -3.36 -2.69 -12.04
C PHE A 11 -2.39 -1.70 -12.71
N ASP A 12 -1.40 -2.19 -13.45
CA ASP A 12 -0.52 -1.34 -14.26
C ASP A 12 -1.28 -0.48 -15.26
N ALA A 13 -2.28 -1.06 -15.95
CA ALA A 13 -3.13 -0.32 -16.89
C ALA A 13 -4.03 0.71 -16.19
N PHE A 14 -4.44 0.44 -14.96
CA PHE A 14 -5.12 1.41 -14.12
C PHE A 14 -4.19 2.57 -13.76
N LEU A 15 -2.98 2.30 -13.28
CA LEU A 15 -2.00 3.32 -12.92
C LEU A 15 -1.60 4.20 -14.13
N GLN A 16 -1.48 3.63 -15.33
CA GLN A 16 -1.19 4.38 -16.56
C GLN A 16 -2.26 5.40 -16.96
N ARG A 17 -3.48 5.31 -16.41
CA ARG A 17 -4.52 6.33 -16.61
C ARG A 17 -4.33 7.55 -15.69
N HIS A 18 -3.61 7.38 -14.60
CA HIS A 18 -3.37 8.42 -13.58
C HIS A 18 -1.97 9.02 -13.67
N PHE A 19 -1.00 8.27 -14.19
CA PHE A 19 0.40 8.66 -14.19
C PHE A 19 1.02 8.52 -15.59
N SER A 20 1.78 9.53 -16.01
CA SER A 20 2.55 9.51 -17.26
C SER A 20 3.87 8.73 -17.17
N HIS A 21 4.27 8.32 -15.96
CA HIS A 21 5.50 7.60 -15.64
C HIS A 21 5.19 6.25 -15.00
N LYS A 22 6.19 5.39 -14.96
CA LYS A 22 6.07 4.10 -14.29
C LYS A 22 5.97 4.29 -12.78
N VAL A 23 5.03 3.59 -12.15
CA VAL A 23 4.79 3.66 -10.71
C VAL A 23 4.91 2.28 -10.08
N GLN A 24 5.61 2.21 -8.95
CA GLN A 24 5.82 1.00 -8.16
C GLN A 24 5.25 1.16 -6.76
N LYS A 25 4.42 0.21 -6.29
CA LYS A 25 4.01 0.15 -4.88
C LYS A 25 5.19 -0.31 -4.02
N LEU A 26 5.44 0.39 -2.91
CA LEU A 26 6.39 0.03 -1.87
C LEU A 26 5.61 -0.29 -0.59
N SER A 27 5.61 -1.55 -0.17
CA SER A 27 4.95 -1.96 1.07
C SER A 27 5.66 -1.34 2.27
N ILE A 28 4.86 -0.94 3.27
CA ILE A 28 5.31 -0.32 4.52
C ILE A 28 4.66 -1.05 5.68
N HIS A 29 5.43 -1.24 6.74
CA HIS A 29 4.94 -1.68 8.03
C HIS A 29 4.98 -0.49 9.01
N ALA A 30 3.83 0.12 9.27
CA ALA A 30 3.73 1.32 10.13
C ALA A 30 3.36 1.00 11.60
N GLY A 31 3.49 -0.25 12.02
CA GLY A 31 3.24 -0.66 13.41
C GLY A 31 1.76 -0.81 13.79
N PHE A 32 0.86 -0.79 12.83
CA PHE A 32 -0.57 -0.99 13.09
C PHE A 32 -0.89 -2.37 13.62
N THR A 33 -2.03 -2.48 14.29
CA THR A 33 -2.68 -3.74 14.68
C THR A 33 -4.04 -3.88 13.99
N CYS A 34 -4.86 -4.79 14.46
CA CYS A 34 -6.19 -5.04 13.93
C CYS A 34 -7.15 -5.33 15.09
N PRO A 35 -8.42 -4.87 15.06
CA PRO A 35 -9.43 -5.18 16.08
C PRO A 35 -9.62 -6.68 16.33
N ASN A 36 -9.40 -7.53 15.33
CA ASN A 36 -9.46 -8.98 15.47
C ASN A 36 -8.21 -9.59 16.13
N ARG A 37 -7.20 -8.78 16.51
CA ARG A 37 -5.94 -9.23 17.11
C ARG A 37 -5.68 -8.69 18.50
N ASP A 38 -6.04 -7.42 18.75
CA ASP A 38 -5.71 -6.75 20.01
C ASP A 38 -6.73 -7.00 21.12
N GLY A 39 -7.82 -7.68 20.81
CA GLY A 39 -8.88 -8.03 21.76
C GLY A 39 -10.09 -7.11 21.71
N THR A 40 -10.10 -6.10 20.85
CA THR A 40 -11.26 -5.20 20.69
C THR A 40 -12.46 -5.95 20.13
N LEU A 41 -12.30 -6.71 19.05
CA LEU A 41 -13.33 -7.59 18.48
C LEU A 41 -12.97 -9.07 18.64
N GLY A 42 -11.69 -9.42 18.57
CA GLY A 42 -11.20 -10.79 18.64
C GLY A 42 -9.73 -10.88 18.99
N ARG A 43 -9.22 -12.10 19.11
CA ARG A 43 -7.80 -12.39 19.38
C ARG A 43 -7.27 -13.36 18.33
N GLY A 44 -5.98 -13.24 18.01
CA GLY A 44 -5.31 -14.14 17.06
C GLY A 44 -5.43 -13.74 15.59
N GLY A 45 -6.40 -12.92 15.22
CA GLY A 45 -6.65 -12.46 13.85
C GLY A 45 -7.48 -13.45 13.03
N CYS A 46 -7.75 -13.09 11.77
CA CYS A 46 -8.52 -13.92 10.85
C CYS A 46 -7.74 -15.17 10.42
N THR A 47 -8.45 -16.27 10.15
CA THR A 47 -7.86 -17.59 9.85
C THR A 47 -6.93 -17.60 8.64
N TYR A 48 -7.14 -16.69 7.68
CA TYR A 48 -6.33 -16.54 6.46
C TYR A 48 -5.21 -15.49 6.60
N CYS A 49 -5.19 -14.71 7.69
CA CYS A 49 -4.32 -13.53 7.81
C CYS A 49 -2.90 -13.91 8.23
N ASN A 50 -1.98 -13.88 7.27
CA ASN A 50 -0.55 -14.01 7.53
C ASN A 50 0.19 -12.73 7.13
N ASN A 51 0.31 -11.79 8.07
CA ASN A 51 0.95 -10.49 7.80
C ASN A 51 2.46 -10.58 7.52
N GLN A 52 3.12 -11.68 7.89
CA GLN A 52 4.55 -11.86 7.61
C GLN A 52 4.83 -11.93 6.11
N THR A 53 3.89 -12.47 5.31
CA THR A 53 4.03 -12.55 3.85
C THR A 53 3.93 -11.21 3.15
N PHE A 54 3.43 -10.17 3.81
CA PHE A 54 3.26 -8.84 3.25
C PHE A 54 4.40 -7.88 3.59
N ASN A 55 5.33 -8.30 4.45
CA ASN A 55 6.48 -7.50 4.85
C ASN A 55 7.72 -7.94 4.04
N PRO A 56 8.12 -7.17 3.01
CA PRO A 56 9.39 -7.42 2.33
C PRO A 56 10.57 -7.25 3.28
N ASP A 57 11.71 -7.86 2.94
CA ASP A 57 12.95 -7.81 3.75
C ASP A 57 13.47 -6.38 4.03
N TYR A 58 13.02 -5.40 3.25
CA TYR A 58 13.36 -4.00 3.49
C TYR A 58 12.48 -3.31 4.54
N CYS A 59 11.39 -3.93 5.01
CA CYS A 59 10.53 -3.43 6.08
C CYS A 59 10.99 -4.01 7.41
N ALA A 60 11.84 -3.31 8.15
CA ALA A 60 12.25 -3.71 9.48
C ALA A 60 11.38 -3.04 10.55
N THR A 61 11.02 -3.81 11.59
CA THR A 61 10.35 -3.26 12.77
C THR A 61 11.26 -2.24 13.46
N GLY A 62 10.71 -1.08 13.83
CA GLY A 62 11.46 0.00 14.47
C GLY A 62 12.06 1.05 13.51
N GLU A 63 11.93 0.86 12.22
CA GLU A 63 12.27 1.90 11.23
C GLU A 63 11.09 2.82 10.96
N THR A 64 11.36 4.10 10.66
CA THR A 64 10.35 5.07 10.24
C THR A 64 9.78 4.73 8.87
N VAL A 65 8.62 5.28 8.53
CA VAL A 65 8.00 5.12 7.20
C VAL A 65 8.96 5.60 6.10
N ALA A 66 9.60 6.74 6.31
CA ALA A 66 10.55 7.29 5.36
C ALA A 66 11.76 6.37 5.13
N GLN A 67 12.33 5.80 6.20
CA GLN A 67 13.46 4.87 6.09
C GLN A 67 13.09 3.60 5.30
N GLN A 68 11.92 3.02 5.56
CA GLN A 68 11.41 1.86 4.83
C GLN A 68 11.21 2.18 3.34
N LEU A 69 10.67 3.35 3.02
CA LEU A 69 10.48 3.80 1.63
C LEU A 69 11.82 3.95 0.91
N GLU A 70 12.83 4.58 1.51
CA GLU A 70 14.15 4.73 0.90
C GLU A 70 14.84 3.37 0.65
N ARG A 71 14.70 2.43 1.59
CA ARG A 71 15.17 1.05 1.40
C ARG A 71 14.42 0.33 0.29
N GLY A 72 13.09 0.48 0.24
CA GLY A 72 12.24 -0.06 -0.81
C GLY A 72 12.60 0.47 -2.19
N LYS A 73 12.82 1.77 -2.34
CA LYS A 73 13.32 2.41 -3.57
C LYS A 73 14.65 1.78 -4.02
N THR A 74 15.59 1.65 -3.09
CA THR A 74 16.88 1.02 -3.35
C THR A 74 16.75 -0.44 -3.79
N PHE A 75 15.89 -1.22 -3.11
CA PHE A 75 15.62 -2.62 -3.45
C PHE A 75 15.10 -2.75 -4.89
N PHE A 76 14.08 -1.98 -5.27
CA PHE A 76 13.51 -2.05 -6.62
C PHE A 76 14.46 -1.53 -7.69
N ARG A 77 15.21 -0.45 -7.43
CA ARG A 77 16.25 0.05 -8.36
C ARG A 77 17.32 -1.00 -8.63
N ARG A 78 17.82 -1.69 -7.60
CA ARG A 78 18.77 -2.79 -7.76
C ARG A 78 18.19 -3.97 -8.55
N ALA A 79 16.94 -4.36 -8.27
CA ALA A 79 16.27 -5.42 -9.01
C ALA A 79 16.10 -5.09 -10.50
N GLN A 80 15.78 -3.85 -10.82
CA GLN A 80 15.68 -3.38 -12.20
C GLN A 80 17.04 -3.37 -12.90
N ALA A 81 18.08 -2.84 -12.25
CA ALA A 81 19.44 -2.84 -12.79
C ALA A 81 19.92 -4.27 -13.10
N LYS A 82 19.68 -5.21 -12.17
CA LYS A 82 20.00 -6.63 -12.38
C LYS A 82 19.25 -7.24 -13.58
N ARG A 83 17.96 -6.92 -13.73
CA ARG A 83 17.15 -7.39 -14.87
C ARG A 83 17.63 -6.79 -16.21
N ALA A 84 18.00 -5.52 -16.22
CA ALA A 84 18.52 -4.85 -17.41
C ALA A 84 19.87 -5.47 -17.84
N LEU A 85 20.77 -5.70 -16.88
CA LEU A 85 22.06 -6.35 -17.12
C LEU A 85 21.87 -7.77 -17.67
N GLY A 86 20.98 -8.58 -17.08
CA GLY A 86 20.70 -9.96 -17.53
C GLY A 86 20.06 -10.04 -18.92
N ARG A 87 19.49 -8.94 -19.42
CA ARG A 87 18.95 -8.81 -20.79
C ARG A 87 19.94 -8.17 -21.78
N GLY A 88 21.12 -7.75 -21.31
CA GLY A 88 22.09 -7.01 -22.12
C GLY A 88 21.57 -5.65 -22.63
N LYS A 89 20.61 -5.04 -21.91
CA LYS A 89 19.98 -3.76 -22.29
C LYS A 89 20.12 -2.73 -21.18
N PRO A 90 20.33 -1.43 -21.51
CA PRO A 90 20.30 -0.37 -20.52
C PRO A 90 18.91 -0.24 -19.87
N LEU A 91 18.85 0.40 -18.71
CA LEU A 91 17.58 0.82 -18.10
C LEU A 91 16.80 1.72 -19.05
N SER A 92 15.51 1.46 -19.24
CA SER A 92 14.66 2.34 -20.03
C SER A 92 14.49 3.70 -19.34
N ALA A 93 14.16 4.75 -20.10
CA ALA A 93 13.84 6.06 -19.54
C ALA A 93 12.68 5.97 -18.51
N ALA A 94 11.69 5.09 -18.75
CA ALA A 94 10.60 4.84 -17.81
C ALA A 94 11.08 4.19 -16.50
N ASP A 95 12.12 3.35 -16.54
CA ASP A 95 12.69 2.77 -15.32
C ASP A 95 13.56 3.77 -14.56
N GLN A 96 14.21 4.71 -15.25
CA GLN A 96 15.00 5.80 -14.65
C GLN A 96 14.12 6.83 -13.94
N GLY A 97 12.97 7.18 -14.52
CA GLY A 97 12.01 8.14 -13.97
C GLY A 97 10.88 7.50 -13.13
N MET A 98 11.09 6.30 -12.59
CA MET A 98 10.06 5.59 -11.82
C MET A 98 9.69 6.35 -10.54
N LYS A 99 8.38 6.44 -10.29
CA LYS A 99 7.79 7.00 -9.07
C LYS A 99 7.20 5.88 -8.20
N TYR A 100 6.81 6.23 -6.98
CA TYR A 100 6.41 5.25 -5.99
C TYR A 100 5.07 5.61 -5.34
N LEU A 101 4.31 4.57 -4.97
CA LEU A 101 3.18 4.68 -4.06
C LEU A 101 3.58 4.04 -2.74
N ALA A 102 3.42 4.77 -1.65
CA ALA A 102 3.59 4.26 -0.31
C ALA A 102 2.39 3.36 0.03
N TYR A 103 2.62 2.06 0.21
CA TYR A 103 1.58 1.07 0.42
C TYR A 103 1.55 0.59 1.87
N PHE A 104 0.63 1.13 2.64
CA PHE A 104 0.30 0.69 3.98
C PHE A 104 -0.55 -0.57 3.88
N GLN A 105 0.08 -1.73 3.96
CA GLN A 105 -0.57 -3.01 3.68
C GLN A 105 -0.79 -3.86 4.92
N ALA A 106 0.21 -3.95 5.81
CA ALA A 106 0.14 -4.86 6.95
C ALA A 106 -0.89 -4.39 7.98
N TYR A 107 -1.79 -5.29 8.37
CA TYR A 107 -2.86 -5.05 9.35
C TYR A 107 -3.94 -4.05 8.88
N THR A 108 -4.50 -3.25 9.81
CA THR A 108 -5.59 -2.32 9.55
C THR A 108 -5.04 -0.90 9.64
N ASN A 109 -4.71 -0.31 8.51
CA ASN A 109 -3.90 0.90 8.45
C ASN A 109 -4.68 2.22 8.65
N THR A 110 -5.95 2.13 9.05
CA THR A 110 -6.79 3.24 9.51
C THR A 110 -7.22 3.08 10.97
N TYR A 111 -6.72 2.03 11.63
CA TYR A 111 -7.05 1.73 13.02
C TYR A 111 -6.07 2.39 13.97
N GLY A 112 -6.38 3.60 14.40
CA GLY A 112 -5.57 4.41 15.29
C GLY A 112 -6.09 5.84 15.43
N GLU A 113 -5.41 6.62 16.25
CA GLU A 113 -5.71 8.03 16.45
C GLU A 113 -5.47 8.85 15.16
N LEU A 114 -6.40 9.72 14.83
CA LEU A 114 -6.41 10.49 13.57
C LEU A 114 -5.10 11.27 13.35
N GLU A 115 -4.61 11.96 14.37
CA GLU A 115 -3.38 12.75 14.24
C GLU A 115 -2.13 11.87 14.07
N HIS A 116 -2.15 10.67 14.62
CA HIS A 116 -1.08 9.69 14.37
C HIS A 116 -1.11 9.19 12.92
N LEU A 117 -2.30 8.87 12.40
CA LEU A 117 -2.50 8.45 11.00
C LEU A 117 -2.02 9.52 10.03
N LYS A 118 -2.42 10.77 10.24
CA LYS A 118 -1.99 11.91 9.44
C LYS A 118 -0.47 12.03 9.37
N ARG A 119 0.22 12.00 10.52
CA ARG A 119 1.68 12.08 10.56
C ARG A 119 2.35 10.99 9.73
N LEU A 120 1.87 9.74 9.81
CA LEU A 120 2.44 8.63 9.04
C LEU A 120 2.22 8.80 7.52
N TYR A 121 1.04 9.27 7.12
CA TYR A 121 0.73 9.50 5.71
C TYR A 121 1.50 10.69 5.14
N GLU A 122 1.62 11.76 5.90
CA GLU A 122 2.40 12.95 5.54
C GLU A 122 3.90 12.64 5.49
N GLU A 123 4.42 11.85 6.44
CA GLU A 123 5.80 11.35 6.41
C GLU A 123 6.09 10.57 5.12
N ALA A 124 5.15 9.69 4.71
CA ALA A 124 5.30 8.93 3.48
C ALA A 124 5.31 9.82 2.24
N LEU A 125 4.44 10.82 2.17
CA LEU A 125 4.35 11.74 1.03
C LEU A 125 5.50 12.76 0.98
N ALA A 126 6.18 13.00 2.10
CA ALA A 126 7.36 13.86 2.15
C ALA A 126 8.62 13.20 1.55
N VAL A 127 8.59 11.89 1.30
CA VAL A 127 9.71 11.18 0.68
C VAL A 127 9.76 11.46 -0.82
N ASP A 128 10.93 11.84 -1.32
CA ASP A 128 11.16 12.13 -2.73
C ASP A 128 10.68 10.98 -3.64
N ASP A 129 10.08 11.33 -4.78
CA ASP A 129 9.53 10.39 -5.77
C ASP A 129 8.31 9.58 -5.29
N VAL A 130 7.79 9.78 -4.08
CA VAL A 130 6.50 9.24 -3.65
C VAL A 130 5.38 10.15 -4.13
N VAL A 131 4.50 9.62 -4.98
CA VAL A 131 3.45 10.40 -5.66
C VAL A 131 2.05 10.10 -5.12
N GLY A 132 1.95 9.25 -4.11
CA GLY A 132 0.66 8.93 -3.49
C GLY A 132 0.72 7.77 -2.52
N LEU A 133 -0.44 7.47 -1.96
CA LEU A 133 -0.67 6.45 -0.95
C LEU A 133 -1.60 5.35 -1.45
N VAL A 134 -1.37 4.14 -0.98
CA VAL A 134 -2.34 3.04 -1.02
C VAL A 134 -2.52 2.57 0.42
N VAL A 135 -3.75 2.58 0.91
CA VAL A 135 -4.08 2.27 2.31
C VAL A 135 -4.98 1.04 2.37
N GLY A 136 -4.42 -0.10 2.75
CA GLY A 136 -5.16 -1.32 3.00
C GLY A 136 -5.82 -1.29 4.38
N THR A 137 -7.13 -1.52 4.46
CA THR A 137 -7.87 -1.43 5.71
C THR A 137 -9.17 -2.21 5.70
N ARG A 138 -9.87 -2.18 6.84
CA ARG A 138 -11.22 -2.71 7.03
C ARG A 138 -12.27 -1.62 6.84
N PRO A 139 -13.46 -1.94 6.26
CA PRO A 139 -14.53 -0.95 6.11
C PRO A 139 -15.00 -0.33 7.44
N ASP A 140 -15.04 -1.15 8.50
CA ASP A 140 -15.49 -0.76 9.85
C ASP A 140 -14.46 0.03 10.67
N CYS A 141 -13.26 0.24 10.13
CA CYS A 141 -12.19 1.03 10.73
C CYS A 141 -11.95 2.37 10.01
N MET A 142 -12.94 2.88 9.28
CA MET A 142 -12.88 4.18 8.61
C MET A 142 -13.83 5.15 9.29
N SER A 143 -13.29 6.14 10.01
CA SER A 143 -14.10 7.23 10.58
C SER A 143 -14.40 8.31 9.54
N ASP A 144 -15.50 9.04 9.72
CA ASP A 144 -15.85 10.17 8.85
C ASP A 144 -14.77 11.25 8.82
N ALA A 145 -14.12 11.51 9.95
CA ALA A 145 -13.03 12.48 10.05
C ALA A 145 -11.80 12.05 9.25
N LEU A 146 -11.45 10.75 9.28
CA LEU A 146 -10.36 10.23 8.48
C LEU A 146 -10.72 10.21 6.99
N LEU A 147 -11.96 9.84 6.65
CA LEU A 147 -12.44 9.86 5.27
C LEU A 147 -12.38 11.29 4.69
N ALA A 148 -12.81 12.30 5.44
CA ALA A 148 -12.70 13.69 5.05
C ALA A 148 -11.24 14.12 4.84
N TYR A 149 -10.35 13.76 5.75
CA TYR A 149 -8.90 14.00 5.60
C TYR A 149 -8.31 13.36 4.35
N LEU A 150 -8.61 12.07 4.09
CA LEU A 150 -8.13 11.37 2.89
C LEU A 150 -8.68 11.98 1.60
N ALA A 151 -9.94 12.47 1.62
CA ALA A 151 -10.53 13.18 0.49
C ALA A 151 -9.82 14.51 0.22
N ASP A 152 -9.44 15.24 1.28
CA ASP A 152 -8.65 16.47 1.15
C ASP A 152 -7.24 16.19 0.66
N LEU A 153 -6.61 15.15 1.17
CA LEU A 153 -5.29 14.70 0.75
C LEU A 153 -5.28 14.26 -0.72
N HIS A 154 -6.37 13.63 -1.18
CA HIS A 154 -6.51 13.19 -2.58
C HIS A 154 -6.51 14.36 -3.58
N ARG A 155 -6.81 15.58 -3.16
CA ARG A 155 -6.67 16.78 -4.02
C ARG A 155 -5.22 17.18 -4.27
N GLN A 156 -4.29 16.71 -3.46
CA GLN A 156 -2.86 17.06 -3.50
C GLN A 156 -1.97 15.90 -3.96
N ALA A 157 -2.36 14.65 -3.64
CA ALA A 157 -1.62 13.43 -3.96
C ALA A 157 -2.58 12.32 -4.36
N PHE A 158 -2.11 11.33 -5.08
CA PHE A 158 -2.92 10.14 -5.38
C PHE A 158 -3.17 9.35 -4.10
N VAL A 159 -4.45 9.10 -3.78
CA VAL A 159 -4.85 8.26 -2.64
C VAL A 159 -5.78 7.16 -3.12
N LEU A 160 -5.45 5.93 -2.80
CA LEU A 160 -6.25 4.73 -3.05
C LEU A 160 -6.49 4.01 -1.73
N VAL A 161 -7.75 3.76 -1.39
CA VAL A 161 -8.13 2.94 -0.23
C VAL A 161 -8.55 1.56 -0.72
N GLU A 162 -7.92 0.52 -0.17
CA GLU A 162 -8.23 -0.88 -0.45
C GLU A 162 -8.97 -1.48 0.74
N TYR A 163 -10.28 -1.72 0.61
CA TYR A 163 -11.10 -2.34 1.65
C TYR A 163 -11.11 -3.87 1.54
N GLY A 164 -10.68 -4.54 2.62
CA GLY A 164 -10.89 -5.96 2.83
C GLY A 164 -12.33 -6.23 3.28
N VAL A 165 -13.21 -6.54 2.34
CA VAL A 165 -14.62 -6.89 2.62
C VAL A 165 -14.77 -8.37 2.97
N GLU A 166 -13.88 -9.22 2.44
CA GLU A 166 -13.71 -10.65 2.65
C GLU A 166 -14.93 -11.48 2.20
N SER A 167 -16.14 -11.18 2.68
CA SER A 167 -17.38 -11.85 2.28
C SER A 167 -18.59 -10.95 2.48
N THR A 168 -19.65 -11.21 1.69
CA THR A 168 -20.99 -10.63 1.87
C THR A 168 -21.89 -11.51 2.72
N TYR A 169 -21.41 -12.67 3.19
CA TYR A 169 -22.17 -13.62 3.99
C TYR A 169 -21.67 -13.63 5.43
N ASP A 170 -22.52 -13.29 6.39
CA ASP A 170 -22.20 -13.28 7.83
C ASP A 170 -21.70 -14.64 8.32
N THR A 171 -22.29 -15.74 7.81
CA THR A 171 -21.85 -17.09 8.13
C THR A 171 -20.40 -17.38 7.75
N THR A 172 -19.92 -16.77 6.67
CA THR A 172 -18.51 -16.85 6.23
C THR A 172 -17.65 -15.97 7.12
N LEU A 173 -18.06 -14.73 7.38
CA LEU A 173 -17.35 -13.80 8.26
C LEU A 173 -17.14 -14.39 9.65
N LEU A 174 -18.18 -15.01 10.24
CA LEU A 174 -18.08 -15.69 11.55
C LEU A 174 -17.12 -16.89 11.55
N ARG A 175 -16.87 -17.54 10.42
CA ARG A 175 -15.93 -18.66 10.30
C ARG A 175 -14.48 -18.22 10.18
N ILE A 176 -14.25 -17.04 9.66
CA ILE A 176 -12.89 -16.51 9.44
C ILE A 176 -12.41 -15.60 10.56
N ASN A 177 -13.28 -15.29 11.52
CA ASN A 177 -13.12 -14.44 12.71
C ASN A 177 -13.52 -12.99 12.44
#